data_86fd20ca0c7c10a9b10049735b31fdb3
#
_entry.id   86fd20ca0c7c10a9b10049735b31fdb3
#
_cell.length_a   1.000
_cell.length_b   1.000
_cell.length_c   1.000
_cell.angle_alpha   90.00
_cell.angle_beta   90.00
_cell.angle_gamma   90.00
#
_symmetry.space_group_name_H-M   'P 1'
#
loop_
_entity.id
_entity.type
_entity.pdbx_description
1 polymer ?
#
loop_
_entity_poly.entity_id
_entity_poly.type
_entity_poly.pdbx_seq_one_letter_code
_entity_poly.pdbx_strand_id
1 'polypeptide(L)'
;MEDFRAAAVQMNAPLGEVEANLERIERYARQAAAEGAELVCFPELSVSGHWCAGEVWDISEEVPGGPSCWRLERLADELGCFLSVGIAEREASIAYNTQMVIGPQGFLGKQRKLHMSADEYFHFRMGASVNVIDIGLCRLGIGICYDTVFPETARIAAIKGAEVYLAPHAARCGQWCDEDEKQRQKVSAVKSNARMTFRSRAHDNGMYVIYCNQAGPAGPDTNHCGGILFVSPSGEVIAESSTDLIEDEMVVCDLDAEAFNVRRRARCFNLQTRRPEIYGDISRPTD
;
A
#
# COMPACT_ATOMS: atom_id res chain seq x y z
N MET A 1 -7.35 -18.22 0.50
CA MET A 1 -6.03 -17.85 1.05
C MET A 1 -5.53 -18.96 1.96
N GLU A 2 -4.24 -19.01 2.19
CA GLU A 2 -3.58 -19.87 3.17
C GLU A 2 -3.26 -19.05 4.44
N ASP A 3 -2.85 -19.73 5.52
CA ASP A 3 -2.25 -19.06 6.67
C ASP A 3 -0.85 -18.62 6.28
N PHE A 4 -0.50 -17.38 6.51
CA PHE A 4 0.84 -16.88 6.24
C PHE A 4 1.18 -15.67 7.12
N ARG A 5 2.47 -15.38 7.22
CA ARG A 5 2.98 -14.22 7.96
C ARG A 5 3.30 -13.08 7.01
N ALA A 6 2.79 -11.89 7.30
CA ALA A 6 3.08 -10.68 6.54
C ALA A 6 3.81 -9.65 7.38
N ALA A 7 4.70 -8.89 6.75
CA ALA A 7 5.33 -7.71 7.32
C ALA A 7 4.87 -6.46 6.58
N ALA A 8 4.73 -5.36 7.29
CA ALA A 8 4.54 -4.04 6.73
C ALA A 8 5.59 -3.09 7.28
N VAL A 9 6.10 -2.22 6.44
CA VAL A 9 7.18 -1.29 6.76
C VAL A 9 6.68 0.14 6.62
N GLN A 10 6.91 0.97 7.63
CA GLN A 10 6.94 2.41 7.46
C GLN A 10 8.40 2.85 7.35
N MET A 11 8.73 3.62 6.34
CA MET A 11 10.09 4.04 6.10
C MET A 11 10.16 5.41 5.44
N ASN A 12 11.24 6.12 5.69
CA ASN A 12 11.56 7.29 4.90
C ASN A 12 12.10 6.88 3.52
N ALA A 13 11.60 7.53 2.49
CA ALA A 13 12.05 7.35 1.11
C ALA A 13 12.27 8.72 0.46
N PRO A 14 13.44 9.36 0.66
CA PRO A 14 13.77 10.65 0.05
C PRO A 14 13.69 10.58 -1.48
N LEU A 15 13.17 11.66 -2.07
CA LEU A 15 13.01 11.78 -3.51
C LEU A 15 14.36 11.71 -4.22
N GLY A 16 14.46 10.85 -5.23
CA GLY A 16 15.65 10.69 -6.07
C GLY A 16 16.78 9.87 -5.46
N GLU A 17 16.70 9.53 -4.18
CA GLU A 17 17.72 8.73 -3.48
C GLU A 17 17.50 7.23 -3.72
N VAL A 18 17.33 6.83 -5.00
CA VAL A 18 16.89 5.47 -5.39
C VAL A 18 17.76 4.38 -4.78
N GLU A 19 19.10 4.54 -4.83
CA GLU A 19 20.03 3.55 -4.28
C GLU A 19 19.87 3.40 -2.76
N ALA A 20 19.85 4.49 -2.01
CA ALA A 20 19.67 4.48 -0.56
C ALA A 20 18.30 3.95 -0.15
N ASN A 21 17.25 4.23 -0.94
CA ASN A 21 15.92 3.70 -0.73
C ASN A 21 15.88 2.18 -0.96
N LEU A 22 16.53 1.68 -2.00
CA LEU A 22 16.65 0.24 -2.27
C LEU A 22 17.42 -0.49 -1.18
N GLU A 23 18.54 0.06 -0.70
CA GLU A 23 19.28 -0.49 0.44
C GLU A 23 18.40 -0.60 1.69
N ARG A 24 17.56 0.40 1.93
CA ARG A 24 16.60 0.41 3.05
C ARG A 24 15.53 -0.66 2.89
N ILE A 25 14.98 -0.79 1.67
CA ILE A 25 14.01 -1.84 1.32
C ILE A 25 14.63 -3.23 1.54
N GLU A 26 15.86 -3.47 1.04
CA GLU A 26 16.57 -4.74 1.22
C GLU A 26 16.80 -5.08 2.68
N ARG A 27 17.21 -4.11 3.49
CA ARG A 27 17.43 -4.30 4.93
C ARG A 27 16.14 -4.78 5.62
N TYR A 28 15.02 -4.12 5.37
CA TYR A 28 13.75 -4.50 5.97
C TYR A 28 13.18 -5.81 5.41
N ALA A 29 13.35 -6.08 4.12
CA ALA A 29 12.95 -7.35 3.53
C ALA A 29 13.71 -8.52 4.17
N ARG A 30 15.04 -8.38 4.36
CA ARG A 30 15.86 -9.38 5.06
C ARG A 30 15.47 -9.57 6.51
N GLN A 31 15.19 -8.49 7.22
CA GLN A 31 14.71 -8.55 8.60
C GLN A 31 13.35 -9.26 8.67
N ALA A 32 12.39 -8.90 7.82
CA ALA A 32 11.07 -9.52 7.74
C ALA A 32 11.16 -11.02 7.44
N ALA A 33 11.99 -11.42 6.46
CA ALA A 33 12.21 -12.82 6.14
C ALA A 33 12.84 -13.60 7.31
N ALA A 34 13.77 -12.99 8.05
CA ALA A 34 14.34 -13.58 9.25
C ALA A 34 13.32 -13.78 10.39
N GLU A 35 12.25 -12.99 10.43
CA GLU A 35 11.10 -13.11 11.32
C GLU A 35 10.00 -14.03 10.74
N GLY A 36 10.26 -14.67 9.59
CA GLY A 36 9.38 -15.63 8.93
C GLY A 36 8.27 -15.02 8.09
N ALA A 37 8.37 -13.74 7.72
CA ALA A 37 7.39 -13.11 6.84
C ALA A 37 7.54 -13.63 5.41
N GLU A 38 6.41 -14.03 4.81
CA GLU A 38 6.31 -14.50 3.43
C GLU A 38 5.88 -13.39 2.47
N LEU A 39 5.23 -12.34 2.98
CA LEU A 39 4.88 -11.12 2.24
C LEU A 39 5.41 -9.89 2.97
N VAL A 40 6.13 -9.02 2.27
CA VAL A 40 6.63 -7.76 2.83
C VAL A 40 6.06 -6.58 2.03
N CYS A 41 5.36 -5.68 2.74
CA CYS A 41 4.66 -4.54 2.15
C CYS A 41 5.42 -3.24 2.45
N PHE A 42 5.78 -2.51 1.39
CA PHE A 42 6.46 -1.22 1.45
C PHE A 42 5.52 -0.09 1.01
N PRO A 43 5.77 1.14 1.45
CA PRO A 43 4.95 2.31 1.14
C PRO A 43 4.87 2.65 -0.35
N GLU A 44 3.92 3.53 -0.68
CA GLU A 44 3.82 4.22 -1.97
C GLU A 44 5.15 4.88 -2.33
N LEU A 45 5.61 4.71 -3.59
CA LEU A 45 6.82 5.31 -4.14
C LEU A 45 8.08 5.09 -3.27
N SER A 46 8.16 3.96 -2.58
CA SER A 46 9.27 3.66 -1.66
C SER A 46 10.63 3.53 -2.33
N VAL A 47 10.70 3.27 -3.64
CA VAL A 47 11.95 3.26 -4.43
C VAL A 47 12.37 4.68 -4.82
N SER A 48 11.47 5.44 -5.44
CA SER A 48 11.76 6.74 -6.04
C SER A 48 11.62 7.92 -5.10
N GLY A 49 10.92 7.74 -3.97
CA GLY A 49 10.47 8.81 -3.11
C GLY A 49 9.21 9.49 -3.63
N HIS A 50 8.46 10.12 -2.72
CA HIS A 50 7.18 10.78 -3.01
C HIS A 50 7.31 12.30 -2.93
N TRP A 51 7.63 12.90 -4.04
CA TRP A 51 7.53 14.35 -4.24
C TRP A 51 7.10 14.64 -5.66
N CYS A 52 6.06 15.41 -5.84
CA CYS A 52 5.62 15.84 -7.16
C CYS A 52 6.51 16.99 -7.66
N ALA A 53 7.66 16.66 -8.22
CA ALA A 53 8.61 17.59 -8.78
C ALA A 53 9.05 17.12 -10.18
N GLY A 54 9.74 17.97 -10.91
CA GLY A 54 10.19 17.67 -12.29
C GLY A 54 11.10 16.45 -12.41
N GLU A 55 11.83 16.15 -11.36
CA GLU A 55 12.77 15.03 -11.29
C GLU A 55 12.11 13.65 -11.35
N VAL A 56 10.80 13.55 -11.12
CA VAL A 56 10.08 12.27 -11.16
C VAL A 56 10.27 11.54 -12.49
N TRP A 57 10.32 12.27 -13.60
CA TRP A 57 10.57 11.68 -14.91
C TRP A 57 11.96 11.05 -15.00
N ASP A 58 12.97 11.72 -14.48
CA ASP A 58 14.38 11.31 -14.60
C ASP A 58 14.68 10.06 -13.77
N ILE A 59 13.93 9.84 -12.68
CA ILE A 59 14.08 8.71 -11.76
C ILE A 59 13.06 7.59 -12.01
N SER A 60 12.19 7.75 -13.00
CA SER A 60 11.19 6.73 -13.34
C SER A 60 11.81 5.60 -14.17
N GLU A 61 11.36 4.37 -13.91
CA GLU A 61 11.86 3.16 -14.55
C GLU A 61 10.76 2.38 -15.25
N GLU A 62 11.12 1.53 -16.20
CA GLU A 62 10.19 0.56 -16.77
C GLU A 62 9.81 -0.52 -15.76
N VAL A 63 8.53 -0.88 -15.74
CA VAL A 63 8.00 -1.94 -14.86
C VAL A 63 7.13 -2.91 -15.70
N PRO A 64 7.52 -4.21 -15.78
CA PRO A 64 8.80 -4.78 -15.37
C PRO A 64 9.96 -4.37 -16.27
N GLY A 65 11.18 -4.60 -15.85
CA GLY A 65 12.37 -4.52 -16.69
C GLY A 65 13.36 -3.41 -16.35
N GLY A 66 13.02 -2.51 -15.43
CA GLY A 66 13.96 -1.52 -14.90
C GLY A 66 14.97 -2.11 -13.89
N PRO A 67 16.09 -1.43 -13.65
CA PRO A 67 17.15 -1.90 -12.76
C PRO A 67 16.66 -2.18 -11.34
N SER A 68 15.79 -1.34 -10.79
CA SER A 68 15.19 -1.57 -9.47
C SER A 68 14.33 -2.83 -9.44
N CYS A 69 13.56 -3.09 -10.49
CA CYS A 69 12.74 -4.30 -10.61
C CYS A 69 13.64 -5.55 -10.58
N TRP A 70 14.68 -5.60 -11.40
CA TRP A 70 15.62 -6.74 -11.42
C TRP A 70 16.34 -6.95 -10.08
N ARG A 71 16.68 -5.88 -9.38
CA ARG A 71 17.31 -5.97 -8.07
C ARG A 71 16.36 -6.58 -7.04
N LEU A 72 15.11 -6.16 -7.06
CA LEU A 72 14.07 -6.67 -6.15
C LEU A 72 13.63 -8.10 -6.50
N GLU A 73 13.63 -8.48 -7.78
CA GLU A 73 13.40 -9.88 -8.20
C GLU A 73 14.46 -10.81 -7.63
N ARG A 74 15.74 -10.42 -7.71
CA ARG A 74 16.83 -11.20 -7.09
C ARG A 74 16.69 -11.29 -5.58
N LEU A 75 16.28 -10.21 -4.93
CA LEU A 75 16.05 -10.19 -3.49
C LEU A 75 14.90 -11.13 -3.09
N ALA A 76 13.79 -11.09 -3.81
CA ALA A 76 12.63 -11.94 -3.58
C ALA A 76 12.96 -13.43 -3.77
N ASP A 77 13.73 -13.77 -4.81
CA ASP A 77 14.24 -15.14 -5.05
C ASP A 77 15.18 -15.60 -3.92
N GLU A 78 16.14 -14.76 -3.53
CA GLU A 78 17.09 -15.06 -2.44
C GLU A 78 16.37 -15.31 -1.10
N LEU A 79 15.36 -14.49 -0.78
CA LEU A 79 14.64 -14.56 0.50
C LEU A 79 13.47 -15.55 0.48
N GLY A 80 13.04 -16.02 -0.69
CA GLY A 80 11.87 -16.88 -0.84
C GLY A 80 10.56 -16.19 -0.44
N CYS A 81 10.46 -14.87 -0.53
CA CYS A 81 9.31 -14.10 -0.10
C CYS A 81 8.73 -13.20 -1.21
N PHE A 82 7.49 -12.73 -1.01
CA PHE A 82 6.83 -11.77 -1.87
C PHE A 82 7.08 -10.35 -1.38
N LEU A 83 7.33 -9.43 -2.32
CA LEU A 83 7.56 -8.01 -2.04
C LEU A 83 6.50 -7.17 -2.75
N SER A 84 5.84 -6.25 -2.04
CA SER A 84 4.99 -5.22 -2.62
C SER A 84 5.66 -3.87 -2.43
N VAL A 85 6.10 -3.23 -3.53
CA VAL A 85 7.01 -2.06 -3.52
C VAL A 85 6.52 -0.97 -4.46
N GLY A 86 6.54 0.27 -4.00
CA GLY A 86 6.11 1.45 -4.76
C GLY A 86 7.26 2.08 -5.57
N ILE A 87 6.98 2.45 -6.82
CA ILE A 87 7.97 3.04 -7.75
C ILE A 87 7.31 4.05 -8.69
N ALA A 88 8.06 5.06 -9.12
CA ALA A 88 7.72 5.86 -10.30
C ALA A 88 7.99 5.02 -11.56
N GLU A 89 6.92 4.59 -12.22
CA GLU A 89 6.99 3.79 -13.45
C GLU A 89 7.02 4.71 -14.67
N ARG A 90 7.83 4.34 -15.67
CA ARG A 90 7.82 4.95 -16.99
C ARG A 90 7.36 3.94 -18.05
N GLU A 91 6.37 4.31 -18.83
CA GLU A 91 5.95 3.57 -20.00
C GLU A 91 5.88 4.53 -21.20
N ALA A 92 6.73 4.30 -22.18
CA ALA A 92 6.95 5.24 -23.30
C ALA A 92 7.23 6.68 -22.80
N SER A 93 6.34 7.62 -23.05
CA SER A 93 6.47 9.02 -22.62
C SER A 93 5.60 9.38 -21.43
N ILE A 94 5.14 8.40 -20.65
CA ILE A 94 4.17 8.59 -19.56
C ILE A 94 4.75 8.05 -18.27
N ALA A 95 4.64 8.83 -17.19
CA ALA A 95 4.97 8.40 -15.83
C ALA A 95 3.70 7.98 -15.06
N TYR A 96 3.82 6.93 -14.26
CA TYR A 96 2.78 6.40 -13.38
C TYR A 96 3.32 6.22 -11.97
N ASN A 97 2.47 6.46 -10.98
CA ASN A 97 2.69 6.03 -9.61
C ASN A 97 2.22 4.58 -9.50
N THR A 98 3.13 3.64 -9.25
CA THR A 98 2.90 2.22 -9.40
C THR A 98 3.35 1.44 -8.18
N GLN A 99 2.50 0.53 -7.72
CA GLN A 99 2.85 -0.51 -6.75
C GLN A 99 3.03 -1.82 -7.50
N MET A 100 4.24 -2.36 -7.47
CA MET A 100 4.57 -3.65 -8.07
C MET A 100 4.53 -4.76 -7.02
N VAL A 101 4.24 -5.98 -7.48
CA VAL A 101 4.32 -7.21 -6.69
C VAL A 101 5.30 -8.14 -7.36
N ILE A 102 6.27 -8.59 -6.57
CA ILE A 102 7.38 -9.45 -7.00
C ILE A 102 7.40 -10.65 -6.07
N GLY A 103 7.62 -11.83 -6.60
CA GLY A 103 7.75 -13.08 -5.84
C GLY A 103 9.07 -13.79 -6.15
N PRO A 104 9.30 -14.93 -5.53
CA PRO A 104 10.51 -15.75 -5.77
C PRO A 104 10.71 -16.14 -7.25
N GLN A 105 9.63 -16.17 -8.05
CA GLN A 105 9.69 -16.48 -9.48
C GLN A 105 9.79 -15.24 -10.37
N GLY A 106 9.96 -14.04 -9.79
CA GLY A 106 10.06 -12.76 -10.48
C GLY A 106 8.80 -11.91 -10.38
N PHE A 107 8.60 -11.00 -11.33
CA PHE A 107 7.49 -10.06 -11.38
C PHE A 107 6.13 -10.78 -11.55
N LEU A 108 5.16 -10.47 -10.69
CA LEU A 108 3.82 -11.08 -10.70
C LEU A 108 2.74 -10.13 -11.23
N GLY A 109 2.91 -8.83 -11.03
CA GLY A 109 1.92 -7.85 -11.46
C GLY A 109 2.13 -6.49 -10.84
N LYS A 110 1.29 -5.55 -11.23
CA LYS A 110 1.32 -4.17 -10.74
C LYS A 110 -0.06 -3.55 -10.66
N GLN A 111 -0.19 -2.55 -9.79
CA GLN A 111 -1.30 -1.60 -9.74
C GLN A 111 -0.76 -0.20 -9.97
N ARG A 112 -1.28 0.51 -10.96
CA ARG A 112 -1.08 1.94 -11.15
C ARG A 112 -2.12 2.69 -10.33
N LYS A 113 -1.73 3.78 -9.68
CA LYS A 113 -2.63 4.66 -8.92
C LYS A 113 -3.75 5.17 -9.81
N LEU A 114 -4.99 5.06 -9.32
CA LEU A 114 -6.19 5.36 -10.11
C LEU A 114 -6.63 6.82 -9.94
N HIS A 115 -6.42 7.38 -8.75
CA HIS A 115 -6.85 8.73 -8.39
C HIS A 115 -5.64 9.53 -7.95
N MET A 116 -5.37 10.63 -8.67
CA MET A 116 -4.30 11.56 -8.32
C MET A 116 -4.78 12.56 -7.28
N SER A 117 -3.90 12.92 -6.36
CA SER A 117 -4.14 13.97 -5.37
C SER A 117 -3.27 15.19 -5.65
N ALA A 118 -3.80 16.38 -5.40
CA ALA A 118 -3.07 17.65 -5.50
C ALA A 118 -2.18 17.72 -6.76
N ASP A 119 -0.90 17.98 -6.60
CA ASP A 119 0.05 18.23 -7.69
C ASP A 119 0.45 16.95 -8.48
N GLU A 120 0.05 15.78 -8.03
CA GLU A 120 0.33 14.53 -8.75
C GLU A 120 -0.21 14.54 -10.19
N TYR A 121 -1.30 15.25 -10.45
CA TYR A 121 -1.88 15.42 -11.80
C TYR A 121 -0.92 16.01 -12.83
N PHE A 122 0.10 16.75 -12.39
CA PHE A 122 1.08 17.33 -13.30
C PHE A 122 2.21 16.35 -13.67
N HIS A 123 2.39 15.30 -12.88
CA HIS A 123 3.54 14.40 -13.00
C HIS A 123 3.17 12.97 -13.41
N PHE A 124 2.01 12.49 -12.99
CA PHE A 124 1.58 11.11 -13.20
C PHE A 124 0.27 11.02 -13.98
N ARG A 125 0.13 9.95 -14.74
CA ARG A 125 -1.14 9.53 -15.33
C ARG A 125 -1.85 8.51 -14.44
N MET A 126 -3.18 8.57 -14.48
CA MET A 126 -4.05 7.62 -13.79
C MET A 126 -3.99 6.23 -14.44
N GLY A 127 -3.99 5.20 -13.60
CA GLY A 127 -4.25 3.83 -14.03
C GLY A 127 -5.68 3.65 -14.54
N ALA A 128 -5.91 2.58 -15.29
CA ALA A 128 -7.21 2.34 -15.94
C ALA A 128 -8.02 1.21 -15.31
N SER A 129 -7.47 0.46 -14.35
CA SER A 129 -8.12 -0.72 -13.79
C SER A 129 -7.70 -1.01 -12.36
N VAL A 130 -8.64 -1.54 -11.58
CA VAL A 130 -8.34 -2.21 -10.31
C VAL A 130 -7.88 -3.62 -10.64
N ASN A 131 -6.65 -3.96 -10.32
CA ASN A 131 -6.08 -5.29 -10.53
C ASN A 131 -6.14 -6.14 -9.26
N VAL A 132 -6.21 -7.45 -9.45
CA VAL A 132 -6.04 -8.45 -8.38
C VAL A 132 -4.92 -9.38 -8.81
N ILE A 133 -3.91 -9.53 -7.96
CA ILE A 133 -2.69 -10.27 -8.24
C ILE A 133 -2.67 -11.50 -7.34
N ASP A 134 -2.58 -12.68 -7.95
CA ASP A 134 -2.47 -13.95 -7.23
C ASP A 134 -1.01 -14.23 -6.92
N ILE A 135 -0.69 -14.42 -5.64
CA ILE A 135 0.67 -14.75 -5.18
C ILE A 135 0.79 -16.20 -4.70
N GLY A 136 -0.25 -17.03 -4.91
CA GLY A 136 -0.30 -18.39 -4.39
C GLY A 136 -0.83 -18.48 -2.96
N LEU A 137 -0.30 -17.69 -2.03
CA LEU A 137 -0.77 -17.61 -0.63
C LEU A 137 -2.15 -16.95 -0.53
N CYS A 138 -2.34 -15.89 -1.29
CA CYS A 138 -3.58 -15.14 -1.35
C CYS A 138 -3.68 -14.31 -2.64
N ARG A 139 -4.84 -13.72 -2.86
CA ARG A 139 -5.09 -12.75 -3.93
C ARG A 139 -5.05 -11.34 -3.37
N LEU A 140 -4.11 -10.53 -3.86
CA LEU A 140 -3.88 -9.16 -3.45
C LEU A 140 -4.69 -8.17 -4.30
N GLY A 141 -5.51 -7.33 -3.65
CA GLY A 141 -5.99 -6.06 -4.22
C GLY A 141 -5.13 -4.93 -3.69
N ILE A 142 -4.93 -3.88 -4.48
CA ILE A 142 -4.08 -2.74 -4.08
C ILE A 142 -4.81 -1.43 -4.35
N GLY A 143 -4.83 -0.54 -3.34
CA GLY A 143 -5.26 0.85 -3.49
C GLY A 143 -4.17 1.78 -2.99
N ILE A 144 -3.62 2.58 -3.89
CA ILE A 144 -2.48 3.44 -3.59
C ILE A 144 -2.97 4.77 -3.02
N CYS A 145 -2.68 5.02 -1.75
CA CYS A 145 -2.88 6.30 -1.05
C CYS A 145 -4.30 6.88 -1.29
N TYR A 146 -4.43 7.89 -2.14
CA TYR A 146 -5.70 8.56 -2.40
C TYR A 146 -6.79 7.64 -2.96
N ASP A 147 -6.43 6.52 -3.61
CA ASP A 147 -7.39 5.49 -4.03
C ASP A 147 -8.23 4.96 -2.87
N THR A 148 -7.67 4.92 -1.66
CA THR A 148 -8.33 4.35 -0.49
C THR A 148 -9.43 5.25 0.10
N VAL A 149 -9.47 6.52 -0.28
CA VAL A 149 -10.57 7.43 0.06
C VAL A 149 -11.88 6.97 -0.60
N PHE A 150 -11.77 6.36 -1.78
CA PHE A 150 -12.91 5.86 -2.56
C PHE A 150 -13.25 4.43 -2.16
N PRO A 151 -14.41 4.17 -1.52
CA PRO A 151 -14.80 2.82 -1.13
C PRO A 151 -14.95 1.86 -2.32
N GLU A 152 -15.17 2.41 -3.51
CA GLU A 152 -15.34 1.67 -4.76
C GLU A 152 -14.10 0.86 -5.12
N THR A 153 -12.90 1.38 -4.91
CA THR A 153 -11.64 0.68 -5.26
C THR A 153 -11.50 -0.62 -4.48
N ALA A 154 -11.68 -0.56 -3.16
CA ALA A 154 -11.66 -1.73 -2.31
C ALA A 154 -12.83 -2.70 -2.62
N ARG A 155 -14.03 -2.14 -2.92
CA ARG A 155 -15.20 -2.94 -3.31
C ARG A 155 -14.96 -3.69 -4.62
N ILE A 156 -14.39 -3.05 -5.63
CA ILE A 156 -14.07 -3.68 -6.91
C ILE A 156 -13.02 -4.78 -6.71
N ALA A 157 -11.97 -4.53 -5.93
CA ALA A 157 -10.96 -5.54 -5.59
C ALA A 157 -11.60 -6.77 -4.92
N ALA A 158 -12.48 -6.57 -3.93
CA ALA A 158 -13.20 -7.65 -3.26
C ALA A 158 -14.12 -8.45 -4.20
N ILE A 159 -14.82 -7.78 -5.12
CA ILE A 159 -15.67 -8.43 -6.14
C ILE A 159 -14.82 -9.26 -7.11
N LYS A 160 -13.63 -8.78 -7.46
CA LYS A 160 -12.65 -9.52 -8.28
C LYS A 160 -11.95 -10.64 -7.51
N GLY A 161 -12.27 -10.79 -6.23
CA GLY A 161 -11.82 -11.90 -5.40
C GLY A 161 -10.57 -11.62 -4.58
N ALA A 162 -10.20 -10.36 -4.34
CA ALA A 162 -9.14 -10.05 -3.40
C ALA A 162 -9.47 -10.58 -1.99
N GLU A 163 -8.45 -11.10 -1.33
CA GLU A 163 -8.49 -11.65 0.02
C GLU A 163 -7.75 -10.75 1.01
N VAL A 164 -6.71 -10.10 0.51
CA VAL A 164 -5.93 -9.07 1.22
C VAL A 164 -5.92 -7.81 0.36
N TYR A 165 -6.16 -6.67 0.98
CA TYR A 165 -6.10 -5.35 0.35
C TYR A 165 -4.90 -4.57 0.91
N LEU A 166 -3.93 -4.31 0.05
CA LEU A 166 -2.77 -3.51 0.39
C LEU A 166 -3.10 -2.03 0.18
N ALA A 167 -2.73 -1.21 1.15
CA ALA A 167 -2.94 0.22 1.17
C ALA A 167 -1.60 0.96 1.40
N PRO A 168 -0.69 0.96 0.40
CA PRO A 168 0.56 1.70 0.48
C PRO A 168 0.29 3.20 0.36
N HIS A 169 0.91 3.99 1.24
CA HIS A 169 0.69 5.43 1.34
C HIS A 169 2.02 6.22 1.39
N ALA A 170 1.92 7.50 1.02
CA ALA A 170 2.90 8.54 1.30
C ALA A 170 2.17 9.79 1.85
N ALA A 171 1.25 9.56 2.79
CA ALA A 171 0.44 10.62 3.38
C ALA A 171 1.29 11.50 4.31
N ARG A 172 1.11 12.81 4.16
CA ARG A 172 1.84 13.84 4.92
C ARG A 172 0.99 14.34 6.09
N CYS A 173 1.66 14.78 7.15
CA CYS A 173 1.01 15.42 8.29
C CYS A 173 0.94 16.95 8.19
N GLY A 174 1.03 17.48 6.98
CA GLY A 174 1.03 18.93 6.71
C GLY A 174 2.35 19.58 7.08
N GLN A 175 2.35 20.91 7.19
CA GLN A 175 3.55 21.67 7.50
C GLN A 175 4.13 21.21 8.84
N TRP A 176 5.46 21.01 8.86
CA TRP A 176 6.19 20.67 10.08
C TRP A 176 5.99 21.75 11.15
N CYS A 177 5.93 21.34 12.38
CA CYS A 177 5.78 22.23 13.52
C CYS A 177 6.87 21.86 14.55
N ASP A 178 7.67 22.81 14.96
CA ASP A 178 8.73 22.62 15.96
C ASP A 178 8.20 22.34 17.37
N GLU A 179 6.88 22.51 17.58
CA GLU A 179 6.22 22.16 18.83
C GLU A 179 5.85 20.67 18.81
N ASP A 180 6.60 19.83 19.49
CA ASP A 180 6.45 18.38 19.56
C ASP A 180 5.00 17.92 19.81
N GLU A 181 4.30 18.57 20.72
CA GLU A 181 2.92 18.23 21.08
C GLU A 181 1.95 18.45 19.91
N LYS A 182 2.06 19.57 19.19
CA LYS A 182 1.22 19.84 18.01
C LYS A 182 1.52 18.89 16.88
N GLN A 183 2.81 18.51 16.72
CA GLN A 183 3.21 17.55 15.70
C GLN A 183 2.64 16.16 16.00
N ARG A 184 2.73 15.69 17.25
CA ARG A 184 2.11 14.43 17.70
C ARG A 184 0.59 14.43 17.47
N GLN A 185 -0.10 15.53 17.76
CA GLN A 185 -1.54 15.67 17.49
C GLN A 185 -1.86 15.53 16.01
N LYS A 186 -1.08 16.13 15.10
CA LYS A 186 -1.25 15.99 13.66
C LYS A 186 -1.04 14.54 13.21
N VAL A 187 0.03 13.89 13.65
CA VAL A 187 0.31 12.48 13.35
C VAL A 187 -0.81 11.59 13.88
N SER A 188 -1.23 11.79 15.12
CA SER A 188 -2.33 11.04 15.73
C SER A 188 -3.66 11.20 14.97
N ALA A 189 -3.97 12.41 14.49
CA ALA A 189 -5.18 12.65 13.69
C ALA A 189 -5.16 11.88 12.36
N VAL A 190 -4.02 11.87 11.66
CA VAL A 190 -3.86 11.11 10.40
C VAL A 190 -3.98 9.61 10.66
N LYS A 191 -3.31 9.08 11.68
CA LYS A 191 -3.39 7.67 12.07
C LYS A 191 -4.80 7.26 12.49
N SER A 192 -5.50 8.12 13.23
CA SER A 192 -6.91 7.89 13.63
C SER A 192 -7.84 7.82 12.42
N ASN A 193 -7.66 8.70 11.44
CA ASN A 193 -8.42 8.69 10.19
C ASN A 193 -8.12 7.42 9.36
N ALA A 194 -6.86 7.02 9.25
CA ALA A 194 -6.45 5.78 8.61
C ALA A 194 -7.12 4.56 9.27
N ARG A 195 -7.10 4.50 10.61
CA ARG A 195 -7.74 3.43 11.39
C ARG A 195 -9.25 3.35 11.11
N MET A 196 -9.97 4.46 11.07
CA MET A 196 -11.39 4.51 10.72
C MET A 196 -11.62 3.98 9.30
N THR A 197 -10.86 4.49 8.34
CA THR A 197 -11.00 4.14 6.92
C THR A 197 -10.73 2.65 6.69
N PHE A 198 -9.61 2.12 7.16
CA PHE A 198 -9.21 0.75 6.85
C PHE A 198 -10.02 -0.31 7.60
N ARG A 199 -10.49 -0.01 8.80
CA ARG A 199 -11.46 -0.85 9.49
C ARG A 199 -12.75 -0.99 8.69
N SER A 200 -13.27 0.12 8.14
CA SER A 200 -14.44 0.07 7.26
C SER A 200 -14.16 -0.72 5.98
N ARG A 201 -13.01 -0.50 5.32
CA ARG A 201 -12.66 -1.24 4.09
C ARG A 201 -12.56 -2.74 4.33
N ALA A 202 -11.95 -3.16 5.44
CA ALA A 202 -11.86 -4.56 5.83
C ALA A 202 -13.25 -5.16 6.11
N HIS A 203 -14.01 -4.54 7.01
CA HIS A 203 -15.33 -5.02 7.42
C HIS A 203 -16.32 -5.12 6.26
N ASP A 204 -16.43 -4.06 5.43
CA ASP A 204 -17.43 -3.99 4.35
C ASP A 204 -17.13 -4.96 3.22
N ASN A 205 -15.88 -5.36 3.06
CA ASN A 205 -15.43 -6.22 1.98
C ASN A 205 -15.04 -7.63 2.45
N GLY A 206 -14.98 -7.86 3.76
CA GLY A 206 -14.62 -9.15 4.36
C GLY A 206 -13.26 -9.63 3.89
N MET A 207 -12.26 -8.75 3.92
CA MET A 207 -10.88 -9.04 3.52
C MET A 207 -9.90 -8.42 4.53
N TYR A 208 -8.71 -8.96 4.63
CA TYR A 208 -7.65 -8.31 5.38
C TYR A 208 -7.27 -6.99 4.73
N VAL A 209 -6.85 -6.02 5.53
CA VAL A 209 -6.23 -4.78 5.04
C VAL A 209 -4.87 -4.62 5.69
N ILE A 210 -3.86 -4.36 4.87
CA ILE A 210 -2.50 -4.02 5.30
C ILE A 210 -2.20 -2.60 4.81
N TYR A 211 -2.10 -1.67 5.75
CA TYR A 211 -1.72 -0.29 5.49
C TYR A 211 -0.29 -0.04 5.92
N CYS A 212 0.49 0.63 5.10
CA CYS A 212 1.80 1.14 5.43
C CYS A 212 2.02 2.51 4.79
N ASN A 213 2.69 3.40 5.51
CA ASN A 213 2.89 4.77 5.08
C ASN A 213 4.39 5.14 5.12
N GLN A 214 4.81 6.05 4.23
CA GLN A 214 6.12 6.67 4.40
C GLN A 214 6.21 7.40 5.74
N ALA A 215 7.42 7.49 6.30
CA ALA A 215 7.71 8.16 7.56
C ALA A 215 8.84 9.18 7.39
N GLY A 216 8.92 10.15 8.30
CA GLY A 216 10.01 11.12 8.32
C GLY A 216 9.92 12.22 7.26
N PRO A 217 11.02 12.89 6.95
CA PRO A 217 11.03 14.06 6.07
C PRO A 217 10.47 13.80 4.68
N ALA A 218 9.57 14.68 4.23
CA ALA A 218 8.90 14.60 2.94
C ALA A 218 9.16 15.83 2.05
N GLY A 219 10.13 16.66 2.43
CA GLY A 219 10.49 17.91 1.80
C GLY A 219 10.90 18.94 2.85
N PRO A 220 11.16 20.21 2.45
CA PRO A 220 11.73 21.21 3.35
C PRO A 220 10.82 21.56 4.54
N ASP A 221 9.50 21.49 4.36
CA ASP A 221 8.56 21.98 5.37
C ASP A 221 7.48 20.95 5.77
N THR A 222 7.65 19.67 5.42
CA THR A 222 6.63 18.65 5.69
C THR A 222 7.25 17.30 5.97
N ASN A 223 6.50 16.48 6.73
CA ASN A 223 6.86 15.09 7.00
C ASN A 223 5.74 14.13 6.60
N HIS A 224 6.13 12.91 6.28
CA HIS A 224 5.23 11.77 6.24
C HIS A 224 4.91 11.30 7.65
N CYS A 225 3.68 10.88 7.87
CA CYS A 225 3.16 10.59 9.21
C CYS A 225 3.57 9.22 9.76
N GLY A 226 4.16 8.35 8.95
CA GLY A 226 4.27 6.95 9.31
C GLY A 226 2.90 6.27 9.44
N GLY A 227 2.89 5.11 10.03
CA GLY A 227 1.70 4.32 10.33
C GLY A 227 1.70 2.98 9.60
N ILE A 228 1.46 1.94 10.38
CA ILE A 228 1.20 0.58 9.92
C ILE A 228 -0.08 0.11 10.59
N LEU A 229 -0.94 -0.54 9.83
CA LEU A 229 -2.12 -1.23 10.38
C LEU A 229 -2.31 -2.57 9.69
N PHE A 230 -2.56 -3.60 10.48
CA PHE A 230 -3.14 -4.86 10.05
C PHE A 230 -4.57 -4.93 10.56
N VAL A 231 -5.51 -5.08 9.66
CA VAL A 231 -6.93 -5.13 10.01
C VAL A 231 -7.53 -6.44 9.53
N SER A 232 -8.21 -7.15 10.41
CA SER A 232 -8.87 -8.42 10.13
C SER A 232 -10.12 -8.25 9.24
N PRO A 233 -10.62 -9.31 8.61
CA PRO A 233 -11.86 -9.25 7.82
C PRO A 233 -13.11 -8.83 8.61
N SER A 234 -13.07 -8.84 9.95
CA SER A 234 -14.12 -8.33 10.81
C SER A 234 -14.00 -6.81 11.10
N GLY A 235 -12.92 -6.17 10.66
CA GLY A 235 -12.63 -4.75 10.91
C GLY A 235 -11.92 -4.47 12.23
N GLU A 236 -11.31 -5.48 12.84
CA GLU A 236 -10.51 -5.33 14.06
C GLU A 236 -9.05 -5.04 13.70
N VAL A 237 -8.44 -4.09 14.38
CA VAL A 237 -6.99 -3.86 14.29
C VAL A 237 -6.29 -4.98 15.06
N ILE A 238 -5.50 -5.80 14.37
CA ILE A 238 -4.82 -6.96 14.94
C ILE A 238 -3.33 -6.71 15.20
N ALA A 239 -2.74 -5.76 14.48
CA ALA A 239 -1.39 -5.25 14.74
C ALA A 239 -1.26 -3.83 14.18
N GLU A 240 -0.39 -3.03 14.75
CA GLU A 240 -0.13 -1.66 14.32
C GLU A 240 1.24 -1.16 14.78
N SER A 241 1.76 -0.13 14.10
CA SER A 241 2.98 0.55 14.52
C SER A 241 2.74 1.45 15.72
N SER A 242 3.80 1.82 16.42
CA SER A 242 3.77 2.81 17.50
C SER A 242 3.07 4.09 17.04
N THR A 243 2.23 4.65 17.90
CA THR A 243 1.38 5.79 17.54
C THR A 243 2.11 7.11 17.45
N ASP A 244 3.29 7.23 18.06
CA ASP A 244 3.94 8.53 18.27
C ASP A 244 5.18 8.74 17.41
N LEU A 245 5.67 7.69 16.71
CA LEU A 245 6.90 7.76 15.95
C LEU A 245 6.64 8.01 14.47
N ILE A 246 7.44 8.89 13.88
CA ILE A 246 7.57 9.11 12.44
C ILE A 246 8.89 8.54 11.90
N GLU A 247 9.49 7.63 12.66
CA GLU A 247 10.72 6.92 12.34
C GLU A 247 10.42 5.64 11.56
N ASP A 248 11.45 5.07 10.98
CA ASP A 248 11.35 3.78 10.30
C ASP A 248 10.96 2.69 11.31
N GLU A 249 9.95 1.89 10.97
CA GLU A 249 9.46 0.79 11.82
C GLU A 249 8.92 -0.34 10.94
N MET A 250 8.98 -1.55 11.44
CA MET A 250 8.39 -2.73 10.81
C MET A 250 7.49 -3.46 11.81
N VAL A 251 6.35 -3.91 11.35
CA VAL A 251 5.41 -4.73 12.11
C VAL A 251 5.17 -6.02 11.35
N VAL A 252 5.25 -7.16 12.06
CA VAL A 252 4.97 -8.49 11.53
C VAL A 252 3.68 -9.02 12.14
N CYS A 253 2.84 -9.67 11.34
CA CYS A 253 1.53 -10.17 11.76
C CYS A 253 1.17 -11.46 11.04
N ASP A 254 0.62 -12.43 11.76
CA ASP A 254 0.06 -13.65 11.19
C ASP A 254 -1.35 -13.39 10.64
N LEU A 255 -1.63 -13.82 9.43
CA LEU A 255 -2.93 -13.74 8.77
C LEU A 255 -3.56 -15.13 8.71
N ASP A 256 -4.68 -15.30 9.39
CA ASP A 256 -5.41 -16.56 9.55
C ASP A 256 -6.45 -16.73 8.43
N ALA A 257 -6.33 -17.78 7.65
CA ALA A 257 -7.28 -18.14 6.60
C ALA A 257 -8.68 -18.44 7.15
N GLU A 258 -8.79 -18.98 8.36
CA GLU A 258 -10.10 -19.29 8.93
C GLU A 258 -10.86 -18.01 9.32
N ALA A 259 -10.18 -16.98 9.84
CA ALA A 259 -10.81 -15.68 10.12
C ALA A 259 -11.41 -15.06 8.83
N PHE A 260 -10.71 -15.19 7.69
CA PHE A 260 -11.23 -14.79 6.39
C PHE A 260 -12.44 -15.65 5.98
N ASN A 261 -12.34 -16.97 6.09
CA ASN A 261 -13.39 -17.92 5.70
C ASN A 261 -14.65 -17.74 6.54
N VAL A 262 -14.52 -17.59 7.86
CA VAL A 262 -15.66 -17.34 8.77
C VAL A 262 -16.42 -16.08 8.35
N ARG A 263 -15.70 -15.01 8.04
CA ARG A 263 -16.33 -13.76 7.59
C ARG A 263 -17.06 -13.93 6.25
N ARG A 264 -16.47 -14.65 5.30
CA ARG A 264 -17.03 -14.88 3.96
C ARG A 264 -18.23 -15.84 3.97
N ARG A 265 -18.27 -16.77 4.91
CA ARG A 265 -19.38 -17.72 5.09
C ARG A 265 -20.53 -17.17 5.94
N ALA A 266 -20.38 -15.99 6.53
CA ALA A 266 -21.40 -15.38 7.37
C ALA A 266 -22.73 -15.24 6.59
N ARG A 267 -23.85 -15.67 7.18
CA ARG A 267 -25.18 -15.75 6.54
C ARG A 267 -25.66 -14.44 5.93
N CYS A 268 -25.23 -13.30 6.50
CA CYS A 268 -25.59 -11.96 6.03
C CYS A 268 -24.37 -11.22 5.48
N PHE A 269 -23.43 -11.94 4.87
CA PHE A 269 -22.28 -11.28 4.27
C PHE A 269 -22.69 -10.44 3.06
N ASN A 270 -22.39 -9.15 3.12
CA ASN A 270 -22.90 -8.14 2.19
C ASN A 270 -22.51 -8.35 0.71
N LEU A 271 -21.39 -9.00 0.39
CA LEU A 271 -21.04 -9.30 -1.01
C LEU A 271 -22.00 -10.34 -1.63
N GLN A 272 -22.56 -11.26 -0.83
CA GLN A 272 -23.51 -12.28 -1.31
C GLN A 272 -24.89 -11.69 -1.57
N THR A 273 -25.27 -10.63 -0.87
CA THR A 273 -26.61 -10.03 -0.91
C THR A 273 -26.65 -8.71 -1.67
N ARG A 274 -25.57 -8.36 -2.40
CA ARG A 274 -25.51 -7.15 -3.23
C ARG A 274 -26.62 -7.16 -4.30
N ARG A 275 -27.09 -5.97 -4.62
CA ARG A 275 -28.06 -5.72 -5.68
C ARG A 275 -27.48 -4.78 -6.74
N PRO A 276 -26.57 -5.30 -7.61
CA PRO A 276 -25.87 -4.48 -8.61
C PRO A 276 -26.81 -3.68 -9.52
N GLU A 277 -28.01 -4.20 -9.75
CA GLU A 277 -29.04 -3.60 -10.61
C GLU A 277 -29.56 -2.24 -10.11
N ILE A 278 -29.33 -1.89 -8.83
CA ILE A 278 -29.73 -0.60 -8.28
C ILE A 278 -28.54 0.37 -8.06
N TYR A 279 -27.32 -0.04 -8.40
CA TYR A 279 -26.12 0.75 -8.14
C TYR A 279 -25.65 1.57 -9.35
N GLY A 280 -26.47 1.70 -10.40
CA GLY A 280 -26.10 2.39 -11.63
C GLY A 280 -25.67 3.87 -11.44
N ASP A 281 -26.22 4.54 -10.42
CA ASP A 281 -25.90 5.94 -10.14
C ASP A 281 -24.45 6.13 -9.66
N ILE A 282 -23.81 5.09 -9.05
CA ILE A 282 -22.40 5.18 -8.61
C ILE A 282 -21.46 5.38 -9.79
N SER A 283 -21.82 4.92 -10.99
CA SER A 283 -20.99 5.03 -12.19
C SER A 283 -21.28 6.26 -13.05
N ARG A 284 -22.21 7.10 -12.64
CA ARG A 284 -22.54 8.35 -13.37
C ARG A 284 -21.59 9.47 -12.97
N PRO A 285 -21.18 10.34 -13.92
CA PRO A 285 -20.52 11.57 -13.57
C PRO A 285 -21.38 12.41 -12.62
N THR A 286 -20.75 13.09 -11.69
CA THR A 286 -21.41 14.16 -10.92
C THR A 286 -21.44 15.41 -11.81
N ASP A 287 -22.63 15.98 -12.03
CA ASP A 287 -22.83 17.21 -12.80
C ASP A 287 -22.14 18.42 -12.15
#